data_9b075b14ce89524ded617dfcbf3c9892
#
_entry.id   9b075b14ce89524ded617dfcbf3c9892
#
_cell.length_a   1.000
_cell.length_b   1.000
_cell.length_c   1.000
_cell.angle_alpha   90.00
_cell.angle_beta   90.00
_cell.angle_gamma   90.00
#
_symmetry.space_group_name_H-M   'P 1'
#
loop_
_entity.id
_entity.type
_entity.pdbx_description
1 polymer ?
#
loop_
_entity_poly.entity_id
_entity_poly.type
_entity_poly.pdbx_seq_one_letter_code
_entity_poly.pdbx_strand_id
1 'polypeptide(L)'
;AMRDYGSDKPDLRVPLTLTELTDVMRQVEFKVFSAAAELPNGRVAALRIPGGGTLTRKEIDDYTAFATIYGAKGLAYIKVNDATRPGEEGLQSPIVKFMGSDVLRAILERSGAKTGDLIFFCADRARIVNDALGALRARIGHDRGLFEAGWRPLWIVDFPMFEQDEATGA
;
A
#
# COMPACT_ATOMS: atom_id res chain seq x y z
N ALA A 1 -5.41 -12.87 -4.58
CA ALA A 1 -3.95 -12.75 -4.82
C ALA A 1 -3.58 -11.32 -5.22
N MET A 2 -4.15 -10.78 -6.29
CA MET A 2 -3.86 -9.42 -6.76
C MET A 2 -4.29 -8.35 -5.75
N ARG A 3 -5.46 -8.52 -5.11
CA ARG A 3 -5.96 -7.55 -4.13
C ARG A 3 -5.08 -7.50 -2.88
N ASP A 4 -4.73 -8.64 -2.32
CA ASP A 4 -4.11 -8.71 -1.00
C ASP A 4 -2.57 -8.72 -1.06
N TYR A 5 -1.99 -9.07 -2.21
CA TYR A 5 -0.53 -9.21 -2.36
C TYR A 5 0.05 -8.48 -3.57
N GLY A 6 -0.78 -7.99 -4.48
CA GLY A 6 -0.35 -7.32 -5.71
C GLY A 6 0.37 -8.24 -6.70
N SER A 7 0.19 -9.56 -6.61
CA SER A 7 0.88 -10.55 -7.44
C SER A 7 0.06 -11.82 -7.58
N ASP A 8 0.13 -12.45 -8.74
CA ASP A 8 -0.38 -13.80 -8.98
C ASP A 8 0.52 -14.91 -8.41
N LYS A 9 1.70 -14.54 -7.91
CA LYS A 9 2.72 -15.45 -7.32
C LYS A 9 3.21 -14.92 -5.97
N PRO A 10 2.32 -14.68 -4.99
CA PRO A 10 2.72 -14.08 -3.73
C PRO A 10 3.57 -15.04 -2.90
N ASP A 11 4.70 -14.55 -2.37
CA ASP A 11 5.43 -15.26 -1.34
C ASP A 11 4.76 -15.06 0.01
N LEU A 12 4.00 -16.06 0.47
CA LEU A 12 3.28 -16.00 1.74
C LEU A 12 4.17 -16.09 2.98
N ARG A 13 5.47 -16.30 2.82
CA ARG A 13 6.42 -16.24 3.93
C ARG A 13 6.65 -14.80 4.40
N VAL A 14 6.32 -13.82 3.56
CA VAL A 14 6.29 -12.40 3.96
C VAL A 14 4.90 -12.09 4.53
N PRO A 15 4.74 -11.88 5.85
CA PRO A 15 3.44 -11.69 6.50
C PRO A 15 2.93 -10.25 6.37
N LEU A 16 3.06 -9.67 5.19
CA LEU A 16 2.54 -8.34 4.87
C LEU A 16 1.44 -8.48 3.81
N THR A 17 0.38 -7.71 3.97
CA THR A 17 -0.73 -7.64 3.01
C THR A 17 -1.03 -6.22 2.62
N LEU A 18 -1.56 -6.04 1.40
CA LEU A 18 -2.07 -4.77 0.94
C LEU A 18 -3.45 -4.51 1.55
N THR A 19 -3.71 -3.26 1.89
CA THR A 19 -5.01 -2.81 2.41
C THR A 19 -5.71 -1.97 1.36
N GLU A 20 -6.92 -2.37 0.98
CA GLU A 20 -7.75 -1.64 0.01
C GLU A 20 -8.37 -0.39 0.66
N LEU A 21 -8.19 0.77 0.02
CA LEU A 21 -8.64 2.06 0.54
C LEU A 21 -9.35 2.93 -0.51
N THR A 22 -9.54 2.45 -1.74
CA THR A 22 -10.08 3.26 -2.86
C THR A 22 -11.40 3.94 -2.51
N ASP A 23 -12.29 3.23 -1.83
CA ASP A 23 -13.62 3.72 -1.46
C ASP A 23 -13.55 4.93 -0.51
N VAL A 24 -12.70 4.88 0.52
CA VAL A 24 -12.55 5.96 1.50
C VAL A 24 -11.73 7.15 0.97
N MET A 25 -10.97 6.95 -0.10
CA MET A 25 -10.13 7.99 -0.68
C MET A 25 -10.84 8.86 -1.74
N ARG A 26 -12.06 8.53 -2.13
CA ARG A 26 -12.81 9.31 -3.13
C ARG A 26 -13.11 10.73 -2.71
N GLN A 27 -13.32 10.97 -1.42
CA GLN A 27 -13.76 12.26 -0.88
C GLN A 27 -12.66 13.03 -0.16
N VAL A 28 -11.41 12.56 -0.19
CA VAL A 28 -10.31 13.27 0.46
C VAL A 28 -9.86 14.48 -0.37
N GLU A 29 -9.38 15.52 0.31
CA GLU A 29 -8.87 16.72 -0.37
C GLU A 29 -7.51 16.48 -1.05
N PHE A 30 -6.80 15.43 -0.67
CA PHE A 30 -5.54 15.06 -1.31
C PHE A 30 -5.77 14.53 -2.72
N LYS A 31 -5.59 15.41 -3.71
CA LYS A 31 -5.95 15.18 -5.12
C LYS A 31 -5.33 13.93 -5.74
N VAL A 32 -4.13 13.54 -5.32
CA VAL A 32 -3.48 12.31 -5.84
C VAL A 32 -4.33 11.09 -5.54
N PHE A 33 -4.95 11.03 -4.35
CA PHE A 33 -5.76 9.89 -3.94
C PHE A 33 -7.17 9.95 -4.52
N SER A 34 -7.83 11.12 -4.42
CA SER A 34 -9.20 11.24 -4.94
C SER A 34 -9.25 11.04 -6.46
N ALA A 35 -8.29 11.61 -7.20
CA ALA A 35 -8.23 11.42 -8.65
C ALA A 35 -7.99 9.95 -9.04
N ALA A 36 -7.10 9.24 -8.36
CA ALA A 36 -6.88 7.81 -8.61
C ALA A 36 -8.12 6.98 -8.26
N ALA A 37 -8.82 7.32 -7.17
CA ALA A 37 -10.02 6.62 -6.73
C ALA A 37 -11.24 6.84 -7.67
N GLU A 38 -11.22 7.88 -8.48
CA GLU A 38 -12.26 8.18 -9.49
C GLU A 38 -12.00 7.50 -10.84
N LEU A 39 -10.79 7.02 -11.10
CA LEU A 39 -10.50 6.31 -12.35
C LEU A 39 -11.29 4.98 -12.42
N PRO A 40 -11.80 4.57 -13.59
CA PRO A 40 -12.53 3.30 -13.75
C PRO A 40 -11.73 2.08 -13.28
N ASN A 41 -10.42 2.07 -13.53
CA ASN A 41 -9.48 1.03 -13.10
C ASN A 41 -8.47 1.57 -12.08
N GLY A 42 -8.86 2.58 -11.31
CA GLY A 42 -8.02 3.19 -10.31
C GLY A 42 -8.04 2.41 -9.01
N ARG A 43 -6.94 2.51 -8.27
CA ARG A 43 -6.77 1.88 -6.97
C ARG A 43 -5.98 2.79 -6.05
N VAL A 44 -6.40 2.86 -4.80
CA VAL A 44 -5.59 3.39 -3.70
C VAL A 44 -5.43 2.28 -2.67
N ALA A 45 -4.21 1.84 -2.50
CA ALA A 45 -3.90 0.79 -1.54
C ALA A 45 -2.77 1.21 -0.61
N ALA A 46 -2.76 0.59 0.57
CA ALA A 46 -1.74 0.80 1.59
C ALA A 46 -0.97 -0.48 1.89
N LEU A 47 0.27 -0.31 2.32
CA LEU A 47 1.13 -1.37 2.84
C LEU A 47 1.63 -0.95 4.22
N ARG A 48 1.16 -1.63 5.26
CA ARG A 48 1.62 -1.44 6.63
C ARG A 48 2.95 -2.13 6.86
N ILE A 49 3.88 -1.41 7.49
CA ILE A 49 5.19 -1.92 7.89
C ILE A 49 5.27 -1.93 9.42
N PRO A 50 5.17 -3.11 10.07
CA PRO A 50 5.31 -3.23 11.51
C PRO A 50 6.65 -2.67 12.00
N GLY A 51 6.61 -1.79 13.01
CA GLY A 51 7.79 -1.13 13.55
C GLY A 51 8.50 -0.19 12.56
N GLY A 52 7.86 0.15 11.43
CA GLY A 52 8.44 0.99 10.38
C GLY A 52 8.56 2.48 10.74
N GLY A 53 8.01 2.90 11.87
CA GLY A 53 8.17 4.28 12.37
C GLY A 53 9.63 4.69 12.58
N THR A 54 10.52 3.72 12.79
CA THR A 54 11.97 3.92 12.95
C THR A 54 12.71 4.13 11.62
N LEU A 55 12.07 3.90 10.47
CA LEU A 55 12.70 4.11 9.17
C LEU A 55 13.14 5.56 9.02
N THR A 56 14.38 5.73 8.59
CA THR A 56 14.96 7.04 8.29
C THR A 56 14.34 7.61 7.02
N ARG A 57 14.49 8.90 6.82
CA ARG A 57 14.05 9.58 5.60
C ARG A 57 14.68 8.95 4.36
N LYS A 58 15.97 8.63 4.43
CA LYS A 58 16.70 8.00 3.34
C LYS A 58 16.11 6.64 2.96
N GLU A 59 15.82 5.77 3.93
CA GLU A 59 15.22 4.46 3.67
C GLU A 59 13.82 4.58 3.04
N ILE A 60 13.03 5.58 3.48
CA ILE A 60 11.72 5.86 2.89
C ILE A 60 11.87 6.34 1.44
N ASP A 61 12.84 7.21 1.18
CA ASP A 61 13.12 7.71 -0.17
C ASP A 61 13.68 6.59 -1.08
N ASP A 62 14.50 5.67 -0.55
CA ASP A 62 14.99 4.48 -1.27
C ASP A 62 13.84 3.52 -1.65
N TYR A 63 12.88 3.27 -0.73
CA TYR A 63 11.70 2.47 -1.04
C TYR A 63 10.76 3.17 -2.05
N THR A 64 10.66 4.48 -1.97
CA THR A 64 9.91 5.26 -2.95
C THR A 64 10.55 5.15 -4.34
N ALA A 65 11.87 5.32 -4.43
CA ALA A 65 12.62 5.14 -5.68
C ALA A 65 12.47 3.71 -6.24
N PHE A 66 12.48 2.70 -5.37
CA PHE A 66 12.23 1.32 -5.78
C PHE A 66 10.83 1.13 -6.38
N ALA A 67 9.79 1.69 -5.77
CA ALA A 67 8.43 1.59 -6.29
C ALA A 67 8.26 2.28 -7.65
N THR A 68 9.04 3.34 -7.95
CA THR A 68 8.98 4.02 -9.25
C THR A 68 9.46 3.15 -10.42
N ILE A 69 10.29 2.13 -10.16
CA ILE A 69 10.71 1.15 -11.17
C ILE A 69 9.50 0.40 -11.75
N TYR A 70 8.45 0.24 -10.93
CA TYR A 70 7.19 -0.44 -11.29
C TYR A 70 6.10 0.53 -11.75
N GLY A 71 6.46 1.77 -12.07
CA GLY A 71 5.56 2.76 -12.64
C GLY A 71 4.84 3.66 -11.62
N ALA A 72 5.03 3.47 -10.32
CA ALA A 72 4.48 4.39 -9.34
C ALA A 72 5.10 5.78 -9.48
N LYS A 73 4.28 6.84 -9.42
CA LYS A 73 4.75 8.24 -9.48
C LYS A 73 5.41 8.69 -8.17
N GLY A 74 5.27 7.90 -7.13
CA GLY A 74 5.79 8.12 -5.78
C GLY A 74 4.99 7.34 -4.76
N LEU A 75 5.46 7.33 -3.52
CA LEU A 75 4.75 6.78 -2.38
C LEU A 75 4.46 7.90 -1.38
N ALA A 76 3.22 8.01 -0.95
CA ALA A 76 2.91 8.73 0.26
C ALA A 76 3.11 7.80 1.46
N TYR A 77 3.35 8.36 2.64
CA TYR A 77 3.48 7.55 3.86
C TYR A 77 2.93 8.28 5.08
N ILE A 78 2.55 7.50 6.09
CA ILE A 78 2.17 7.98 7.43
C ILE A 78 2.98 7.19 8.45
N LYS A 79 3.67 7.87 9.37
CA LYS A 79 4.22 7.27 10.58
C LYS A 79 3.17 7.33 11.67
N VAL A 80 2.93 6.20 12.32
CA VAL A 80 1.94 6.08 13.40
C VAL A 80 2.65 6.24 14.74
N ASN A 81 2.68 7.46 15.25
CA ASN A 81 3.29 7.77 16.54
C ASN A 81 2.36 7.38 17.72
N ASP A 82 1.05 7.54 17.54
CA ASP A 82 0.02 7.09 18.48
C ASP A 82 -1.24 6.67 17.72
N ALA A 83 -1.51 5.37 17.65
CA ALA A 83 -2.65 4.83 16.94
C ALA A 83 -4.01 5.16 17.61
N THR A 84 -4.02 5.60 18.85
CA THR A 84 -5.25 5.99 19.57
C THR A 84 -5.74 7.39 19.21
N ARG A 85 -4.89 8.19 18.53
CA ARG A 85 -5.16 9.56 18.12
C ARG A 85 -5.12 9.71 16.60
N PRO A 86 -6.24 9.44 15.91
CA PRO A 86 -6.31 9.51 14.44
C PRO A 86 -6.37 10.97 13.97
N GLY A 87 -5.22 11.63 13.92
CA GLY A 87 -5.05 13.04 13.55
C GLY A 87 -3.58 13.46 13.59
N GLU A 88 -3.31 14.74 13.39
CA GLU A 88 -1.94 15.29 13.40
C GLU A 88 -1.19 15.09 14.72
N GLU A 89 -1.91 14.85 15.82
CA GLU A 89 -1.31 14.57 17.12
C GLU A 89 -0.68 13.16 17.19
N GLY A 90 -1.28 12.18 16.53
CA GLY A 90 -0.83 10.79 16.57
C GLY A 90 -0.22 10.29 15.27
N LEU A 91 -0.42 11.00 14.17
CA LEU A 91 0.02 10.60 12.84
C LEU A 91 0.93 11.66 12.22
N GLN A 92 2.11 11.24 11.81
CA GLN A 92 3.10 12.15 11.22
C GLN A 92 3.18 11.97 9.72
N SER A 93 2.66 12.93 8.98
CA SER A 93 2.80 13.01 7.52
C SER A 93 2.25 14.33 6.98
N PRO A 94 2.80 14.86 5.87
CA PRO A 94 2.24 16.04 5.20
C PRO A 94 0.81 15.85 4.68
N ILE A 95 0.38 14.60 4.45
CA ILE A 95 -0.93 14.30 3.87
C ILE A 95 -2.05 14.21 4.91
N VAL A 96 -1.73 14.09 6.19
CA VAL A 96 -2.73 13.94 7.29
C VAL A 96 -3.73 15.10 7.31
N LYS A 97 -3.25 16.33 7.12
CA LYS A 97 -4.10 17.53 7.11
C LYS A 97 -5.16 17.59 6.00
N PHE A 98 -5.01 16.77 4.95
CA PHE A 98 -5.96 16.69 3.84
C PHE A 98 -6.96 15.53 3.99
N MET A 99 -6.92 14.82 5.11
CA MET A 99 -7.77 13.68 5.40
C MET A 99 -8.60 13.95 6.65
N GLY A 100 -9.90 13.77 6.55
CA GLY A 100 -10.78 13.85 7.71
C GLY A 100 -10.48 12.74 8.74
N SER A 101 -10.84 12.99 10.00
CA SER A 101 -10.62 12.05 11.10
C SER A 101 -11.23 10.67 10.84
N ASP A 102 -12.37 10.60 10.15
CA ASP A 102 -13.03 9.34 9.84
C ASP A 102 -12.23 8.51 8.82
N VAL A 103 -11.62 9.17 7.82
CA VAL A 103 -10.72 8.53 6.85
C VAL A 103 -9.47 8.01 7.56
N LEU A 104 -8.85 8.82 8.42
CA LEU A 104 -7.66 8.41 9.19
C LEU A 104 -7.97 7.23 10.10
N ARG A 105 -9.14 7.21 10.75
CA ARG A 105 -9.60 6.07 11.54
C ARG A 105 -9.78 4.82 10.69
N ALA A 106 -10.45 4.94 9.54
CA ALA A 106 -10.63 3.82 8.61
C ALA A 106 -9.29 3.27 8.09
N ILE A 107 -8.29 4.12 7.82
CA ILE A 107 -6.94 3.70 7.46
C ILE A 107 -6.31 2.84 8.57
N LEU A 108 -6.34 3.32 9.82
CA LEU A 108 -5.76 2.60 10.96
C LEU A 108 -6.46 1.26 11.21
N GLU A 109 -7.80 1.25 11.18
CA GLU A 109 -8.61 0.05 11.40
C GLU A 109 -8.39 -1.00 10.31
N ARG A 110 -8.49 -0.60 9.03
CA ARG A 110 -8.35 -1.53 7.91
C ARG A 110 -6.94 -2.08 7.77
N SER A 111 -5.92 -1.26 7.99
CA SER A 111 -4.52 -1.69 7.93
C SER A 111 -4.08 -2.45 9.19
N GLY A 112 -4.84 -2.37 10.27
CA GLY A 112 -4.45 -2.88 11.58
C GLY A 112 -3.19 -2.22 12.12
N ALA A 113 -2.91 -0.97 11.72
CA ALA A 113 -1.71 -0.27 12.11
C ALA A 113 -1.69 0.05 13.60
N LYS A 114 -0.51 -0.07 14.18
CA LYS A 114 -0.25 0.15 15.61
C LYS A 114 0.76 1.27 15.79
N THR A 115 0.81 1.79 17.00
CA THR A 115 1.85 2.74 17.40
C THR A 115 3.24 2.19 17.10
N GLY A 116 4.08 2.97 16.44
CA GLY A 116 5.40 2.59 15.98
C GLY A 116 5.46 2.06 14.54
N ASP A 117 4.32 1.89 13.86
CA ASP A 117 4.28 1.41 12.48
C ASP A 117 4.47 2.57 11.46
N LEU A 118 4.74 2.18 10.22
CA LEU A 118 4.67 3.06 9.06
C LEU A 118 3.70 2.46 8.05
N ILE A 119 2.94 3.30 7.38
CA ILE A 119 2.03 2.91 6.31
C ILE A 119 2.47 3.62 5.03
N PHE A 120 2.82 2.87 3.99
CA PHE A 120 2.98 3.39 2.63
C PHE A 120 1.66 3.35 1.88
N PHE A 121 1.48 4.32 0.98
CA PHE A 121 0.31 4.41 0.09
C PHE A 121 0.77 4.54 -1.35
N CYS A 122 0.10 3.82 -2.23
CA CYS A 122 0.22 3.99 -3.67
C CYS A 122 -1.17 4.24 -4.27
N ALA A 123 -1.25 5.17 -5.22
CA ALA A 123 -2.48 5.59 -5.87
C ALA A 123 -2.22 5.82 -7.36
N ASP A 124 -2.79 4.96 -8.19
CA ASP A 124 -2.72 5.02 -9.66
C ASP A 124 -3.72 4.00 -10.25
N ARG A 125 -3.55 3.60 -11.51
CA ARG A 125 -4.23 2.44 -12.08
C ARG A 125 -3.92 1.19 -11.27
N ALA A 126 -4.88 0.30 -11.11
CA ALA A 126 -4.76 -0.89 -10.25
C ALA A 126 -3.53 -1.75 -10.59
N ARG A 127 -3.18 -1.90 -11.88
CA ARG A 127 -1.99 -2.62 -12.31
C ARG A 127 -0.71 -2.02 -11.72
N ILE A 128 -0.53 -0.69 -11.85
CA ILE A 128 0.65 0.01 -11.30
C ILE A 128 0.72 -0.14 -9.77
N VAL A 129 -0.42 0.03 -9.09
CA VAL A 129 -0.49 -0.11 -7.62
C VAL A 129 -0.12 -1.53 -7.20
N ASN A 130 -0.63 -2.54 -7.90
CA ASN A 130 -0.34 -3.94 -7.64
C ASN A 130 1.15 -4.25 -7.84
N ASP A 131 1.70 -3.90 -8.99
CA ASP A 131 3.10 -4.16 -9.33
C ASP A 131 4.04 -3.46 -8.34
N ALA A 132 3.80 -2.18 -8.05
CA ALA A 132 4.65 -1.39 -7.16
C ALA A 132 4.58 -1.87 -5.70
N LEU A 133 3.37 -2.02 -5.14
CA LEU A 133 3.24 -2.45 -3.75
C LEU A 133 3.52 -3.94 -3.56
N GLY A 134 3.22 -4.79 -4.55
CA GLY A 134 3.56 -6.21 -4.50
C GLY A 134 5.08 -6.44 -4.48
N ALA A 135 5.83 -5.74 -5.35
CA ALA A 135 7.28 -5.77 -5.34
C ALA A 135 7.85 -5.15 -4.05
N LEU A 136 7.32 -4.01 -3.61
CA LEU A 136 7.74 -3.33 -2.39
C LEU A 136 7.53 -4.21 -1.14
N ARG A 137 6.42 -4.94 -1.08
CA ARG A 137 6.11 -5.91 -0.04
C ARG A 137 7.21 -6.96 0.10
N ALA A 138 7.60 -7.58 -1.02
CA ALA A 138 8.66 -8.59 -1.04
C ALA A 138 10.01 -7.98 -0.65
N ARG A 139 10.34 -6.80 -1.17
CA ARG A 139 11.57 -6.07 -0.87
C ARG A 139 11.69 -5.74 0.61
N ILE A 140 10.66 -5.17 1.21
CA ILE A 140 10.65 -4.84 2.65
C ILE A 140 10.71 -6.12 3.50
N GLY A 141 10.00 -7.18 3.09
CA GLY A 141 10.08 -8.47 3.74
C GLY A 141 11.51 -8.99 3.84
N HIS A 142 12.26 -8.88 2.74
CA HIS A 142 13.67 -9.25 2.69
C HIS A 142 14.53 -8.32 3.55
N ASP A 143 14.47 -7.02 3.32
CA ASP A 143 15.36 -6.04 3.98
C ASP A 143 15.18 -6.00 5.50
N ARG A 144 13.99 -6.31 5.99
CA ARG A 144 13.65 -6.32 7.43
C ARG A 144 13.64 -7.71 8.05
N GLY A 145 14.00 -8.74 7.30
CA GLY A 145 14.03 -10.11 7.81
C GLY A 145 12.68 -10.64 8.29
N LEU A 146 11.58 -10.24 7.61
CA LEU A 146 10.21 -10.62 8.00
C LEU A 146 9.78 -11.98 7.46
N PHE A 147 10.69 -12.72 6.83
CA PHE A 147 10.38 -14.03 6.28
C PHE A 147 10.10 -15.06 7.38
N GLU A 148 8.97 -15.70 7.27
CA GLU A 148 8.66 -16.90 8.05
C GLU A 148 9.35 -18.13 7.46
N ALA A 149 9.83 -19.03 8.32
CA ALA A 149 10.46 -20.27 7.88
C ALA A 149 9.45 -21.25 7.27
N GLY A 150 9.95 -22.13 6.39
CA GLY A 150 9.18 -23.23 5.82
C GLY A 150 8.50 -22.91 4.49
N TRP A 151 7.71 -23.86 4.02
CA TRP A 151 6.93 -23.76 2.79
C TRP A 151 5.54 -23.19 3.10
N ARG A 152 5.03 -22.32 2.21
CA ARG A 152 3.69 -21.75 2.27
C ARG A 152 2.99 -21.97 0.92
N PRO A 153 2.62 -23.24 0.58
CA PRO A 153 1.91 -23.52 -0.67
C PRO A 153 0.54 -22.86 -0.67
N LEU A 154 0.10 -22.38 -1.82
CA LEU A 154 -1.21 -21.81 -2.02
C LEU A 154 -1.76 -22.21 -3.39
N TRP A 155 -3.07 -22.10 -3.52
CA TRP A 155 -3.76 -22.18 -4.79
C TRP A 155 -4.23 -20.80 -5.21
N ILE A 156 -3.94 -20.42 -6.45
CA ILE A 156 -4.57 -19.26 -7.08
C ILE A 156 -5.82 -19.78 -7.80
N VAL A 157 -6.97 -19.26 -7.41
CA VAL A 157 -8.26 -19.57 -8.01
C VAL A 157 -8.77 -18.38 -8.79
N ASP A 158 -9.76 -18.60 -9.66
CA ASP A 158 -10.36 -17.56 -10.50
C ASP A 158 -9.32 -16.82 -11.37
N PHE A 159 -8.31 -17.55 -11.83
CA PHE A 159 -7.29 -17.01 -12.73
C PHE A 159 -7.94 -16.61 -14.05
N PRO A 160 -7.79 -15.36 -14.52
CA PRO A 160 -8.43 -14.91 -15.75
C PRO A 160 -7.88 -15.69 -16.95
N MET A 161 -8.79 -16.21 -17.79
CA MET A 161 -8.40 -16.93 -19.00
C MET A 161 -7.87 -15.97 -20.08
N PHE A 162 -8.33 -14.71 -20.05
CA PHE A 162 -7.95 -13.66 -21.00
C PHE A 162 -7.54 -12.42 -20.25
N GLU A 163 -6.52 -11.75 -20.73
CA GLU A 163 -6.14 -10.40 -20.33
C GLU A 163 -6.41 -9.45 -21.49
N GLN A 164 -6.90 -8.26 -21.17
CA GLN A 164 -7.07 -7.21 -22.18
C GLN A 164 -5.70 -6.65 -22.56
N ASP A 165 -5.40 -6.67 -23.85
CA ASP A 165 -4.22 -5.99 -24.38
C ASP A 165 -4.47 -4.47 -24.35
N GLU A 166 -3.75 -3.74 -23.48
CA GLU A 166 -3.88 -2.29 -23.34
C GLU A 166 -3.47 -1.53 -24.63
N ALA A 167 -2.64 -2.11 -25.48
CA ALA A 167 -2.20 -1.47 -26.72
C ALA A 167 -3.25 -1.57 -27.85
N THR A 168 -3.97 -2.69 -27.90
CA THR A 168 -4.95 -2.97 -28.96
C THR A 168 -6.40 -2.83 -28.48
N GLY A 169 -6.63 -2.88 -27.17
CA GLY A 169 -7.96 -2.88 -26.57
C GLY A 169 -8.73 -4.20 -26.76
N ALA A 170 -8.06 -5.24 -27.26
CA ALA A 170 -8.64 -6.56 -27.53
C ALA A 170 -8.58 -7.47 -26.29
#